data_c0c62eb10574e4d884654ac5f7d098a9
#
_entry.id   c0c62eb10574e4d884654ac5f7d098a9
#
_cell.length_a   1.000
_cell.length_b   1.000
_cell.length_c   1.000
_cell.angle_alpha   90.00
_cell.angle_beta   90.00
_cell.angle_gamma   90.00
#
_symmetry.space_group_name_H-M   'P 1'
#
loop_
_entity.id
_entity.type
_entity.pdbx_description
1 polymer ?
#
loop_
_entity_poly.entity_id
_entity_poly.type
_entity_poly.pdbx_seq_one_letter_code
_entity_poly.pdbx_strand_id
1 'polypeptide(L)'
;MIIRTDEEMKQLEEIGQICGKVLKELVETTKVGMTTKEIDELGGRLLEEMGAESAPISEYEFPGYTCISVNEEVAHGIPGSRIINEGDIVNIDVSAKKGGYFADTGLSFIAGTSSDPLKQKVIDVCEASFEEALKKIKPGTKVSQIGRAVHKVARQNGLTVIKNLTGHGVGRSLHDAPKHIMNYYEPGNSELLKEGMVIAVEPFISTKAAFVTDGKNDWAFETKDGSYVAQKEHTIVVTKEGPKLLTLVED
;
A
#
# COMPACT_ATOMS: atom_id res chain seq x y z
N MET A 1 5.71 7.08 13.52
CA MET A 1 5.58 7.81 14.82
C MET A 1 5.06 6.90 15.92
N ILE A 2 4.97 7.42 17.17
CA ILE A 2 4.27 6.73 18.28
C ILE A 2 3.24 7.71 18.84
N ILE A 3 1.98 7.32 18.85
CA ILE A 3 0.85 8.09 19.41
C ILE A 3 1.02 8.22 20.91
N ARG A 4 0.80 9.41 21.45
CA ARG A 4 0.92 9.72 22.88
C ARG A 4 -0.32 10.36 23.47
N THR A 5 -1.23 10.87 22.63
CA THR A 5 -2.45 11.57 23.07
C THR A 5 -3.65 11.13 22.26
N ASP A 6 -4.84 11.29 22.83
CA ASP A 6 -6.11 11.01 22.13
C ASP A 6 -6.29 11.94 20.91
N GLU A 7 -5.78 13.18 20.99
CA GLU A 7 -5.83 14.10 19.86
C GLU A 7 -4.99 13.61 18.68
N GLU A 8 -3.78 13.09 18.91
CA GLU A 8 -2.97 12.48 17.85
C GLU A 8 -3.68 11.28 17.22
N MET A 9 -4.33 10.43 18.04
CA MET A 9 -5.12 9.31 17.53
C MET A 9 -6.26 9.80 16.64
N LYS A 10 -7.02 10.79 17.08
CA LYS A 10 -8.14 11.35 16.33
C LYS A 10 -7.72 11.95 14.98
N GLN A 11 -6.60 12.67 14.95
CA GLN A 11 -6.08 13.24 13.71
C GLN A 11 -5.63 12.15 12.72
N LEU A 12 -5.00 11.09 13.21
CA LEU A 12 -4.61 9.94 12.40
C LEU A 12 -5.81 9.12 11.92
N GLU A 13 -6.83 8.97 12.74
CA GLU A 13 -8.11 8.36 12.33
C GLU A 13 -8.76 9.17 11.22
N GLU A 14 -8.79 10.50 11.35
CA GLU A 14 -9.39 11.37 10.35
C GLU A 14 -8.68 11.24 9.00
N ILE A 15 -7.34 11.38 8.94
CA ILE A 15 -6.62 11.25 7.68
C ILE A 15 -6.65 9.82 7.15
N GLY A 16 -6.61 8.81 8.01
CA GLY A 16 -6.74 7.41 7.62
C GLY A 16 -8.08 7.13 6.94
N GLN A 17 -9.18 7.63 7.52
CA GLN A 17 -10.51 7.48 6.92
C GLN A 17 -10.65 8.24 5.60
N ILE A 18 -9.99 9.38 5.45
CA ILE A 18 -9.96 10.12 4.17
C ILE A 18 -9.26 9.27 3.11
N CYS A 19 -8.03 8.79 3.37
CA CYS A 19 -7.29 7.94 2.42
C CYS A 19 -8.08 6.69 2.04
N GLY A 20 -8.67 6.00 3.02
CA GLY A 20 -9.48 4.81 2.76
C GLY A 20 -10.71 5.07 1.90
N LYS A 21 -11.44 6.17 2.15
CA LYS A 21 -12.62 6.55 1.35
C LYS A 21 -12.23 6.93 -0.07
N VAL A 22 -11.14 7.68 -0.25
CA VAL A 22 -10.64 8.03 -1.57
C VAL A 22 -10.23 6.78 -2.33
N LEU A 23 -9.46 5.89 -1.73
CA LEU A 23 -9.07 4.62 -2.36
C LEU A 23 -10.29 3.79 -2.76
N LYS A 24 -11.28 3.62 -1.87
CA LYS A 24 -12.52 2.88 -2.15
C LYS A 24 -13.23 3.46 -3.38
N GLU A 25 -13.45 4.77 -3.39
CA GLU A 25 -14.12 5.46 -4.51
C GLU A 25 -13.36 5.33 -5.83
N LEU A 26 -12.02 5.44 -5.79
CA LEU A 26 -11.19 5.26 -6.99
C LEU A 26 -11.27 3.84 -7.54
N VAL A 27 -11.22 2.83 -6.68
CA VAL A 27 -11.34 1.42 -7.08
C VAL A 27 -12.73 1.14 -7.69
N GLU A 28 -13.82 1.60 -7.05
CA GLU A 28 -15.20 1.40 -7.51
C GLU A 28 -15.51 2.15 -8.83
N THR A 29 -14.87 3.31 -9.01
CA THR A 29 -15.10 4.15 -10.20
C THR A 29 -14.23 3.74 -11.39
N THR A 30 -13.08 3.09 -11.16
CA THR A 30 -12.17 2.68 -12.22
C THR A 30 -12.82 1.67 -13.16
N LYS A 31 -12.85 2.01 -14.47
CA LYS A 31 -13.43 1.19 -15.52
C LYS A 31 -12.46 1.02 -16.67
N VAL A 32 -12.60 -0.08 -17.38
CA VAL A 32 -11.95 -0.31 -18.68
C VAL A 32 -12.24 0.88 -19.62
N GLY A 33 -11.21 1.38 -20.26
CA GLY A 33 -11.25 2.55 -21.14
C GLY A 33 -10.86 3.88 -20.48
N MET A 34 -10.85 3.97 -19.15
CA MET A 34 -10.34 5.15 -18.45
C MET A 34 -8.80 5.23 -18.55
N THR A 35 -8.29 6.44 -18.55
CA THR A 35 -6.86 6.69 -18.39
C THR A 35 -6.47 6.76 -16.92
N THR A 36 -5.24 6.44 -16.59
CA THR A 36 -4.72 6.60 -15.21
C THR A 36 -4.78 8.07 -14.75
N LYS A 37 -4.67 9.03 -15.67
CA LYS A 37 -4.85 10.45 -15.38
C LYS A 37 -6.26 10.80 -14.92
N GLU A 38 -7.30 10.28 -15.58
CA GLU A 38 -8.69 10.54 -15.18
C GLU A 38 -8.99 10.02 -13.78
N ILE A 39 -8.40 8.87 -13.41
CA ILE A 39 -8.52 8.28 -12.08
C ILE A 39 -7.79 9.17 -11.05
N ASP A 40 -6.58 9.61 -11.35
CA ASP A 40 -5.76 10.48 -10.49
C ASP A 40 -6.42 11.85 -10.25
N GLU A 41 -6.97 12.48 -11.31
CA GLU A 41 -7.70 13.75 -11.19
C GLU A 41 -8.95 13.61 -10.32
N LEU A 42 -9.61 12.46 -10.32
CA LEU A 42 -10.69 12.17 -9.38
C LEU A 42 -10.14 12.08 -7.95
N GLY A 43 -9.03 11.38 -7.74
CA GLY A 43 -8.36 11.27 -6.44
C GLY A 43 -7.98 12.64 -5.87
N GLY A 44 -7.39 13.50 -6.68
CA GLY A 44 -7.04 14.87 -6.30
C GLY A 44 -8.25 15.69 -5.85
N ARG A 45 -9.36 15.66 -6.61
CA ARG A 45 -10.61 16.34 -6.23
C ARG A 45 -11.18 15.83 -4.91
N LEU A 46 -11.23 14.51 -4.72
CA LEU A 46 -11.75 13.91 -3.49
C LEU A 46 -10.91 14.29 -2.26
N LEU A 47 -9.59 14.29 -2.38
CA LEU A 47 -8.69 14.75 -1.31
C LEU A 47 -8.95 16.22 -0.96
N GLU A 48 -9.06 17.11 -1.96
CA GLU A 48 -9.33 18.53 -1.77
C GLU A 48 -10.68 18.77 -1.11
N GLU A 49 -11.75 18.08 -1.57
CA GLU A 49 -13.11 18.17 -0.98
C GLU A 49 -13.14 17.75 0.49
N MET A 50 -12.28 16.80 0.89
CA MET A 50 -12.13 16.36 2.28
C MET A 50 -11.12 17.19 3.09
N GLY A 51 -10.53 18.22 2.47
CA GLY A 51 -9.56 19.12 3.10
C GLY A 51 -8.23 18.44 3.41
N ALA A 52 -7.82 17.48 2.59
CA ALA A 52 -6.52 16.82 2.66
C ALA A 52 -5.65 17.19 1.44
N GLU A 53 -4.35 17.02 1.57
CA GLU A 53 -3.36 17.26 0.52
C GLU A 53 -2.71 15.94 0.10
N SER A 54 -2.40 15.79 -1.18
CA SER A 54 -1.59 14.65 -1.65
C SER A 54 -0.22 14.66 -0.97
N ALA A 55 0.13 13.57 -0.29
CA ALA A 55 1.44 13.42 0.34
C ALA A 55 2.57 13.25 -0.68
N PRO A 56 2.42 12.47 -1.77
CA PRO A 56 3.44 12.36 -2.81
C PRO A 56 3.84 13.70 -3.42
N ILE A 57 2.88 14.57 -3.71
CA ILE A 57 3.19 15.92 -4.23
C ILE A 57 3.92 16.75 -3.18
N SER A 58 3.40 16.79 -1.96
CA SER A 58 3.92 17.72 -0.93
C SER A 58 5.26 17.30 -0.34
N GLU A 59 5.56 16.00 -0.31
CA GLU A 59 6.79 15.46 0.29
C GLU A 59 7.90 15.21 -0.75
N TYR A 60 7.52 14.89 -2.00
CA TYR A 60 8.47 14.40 -3.00
C TYR A 60 8.37 15.07 -4.36
N GLU A 61 7.46 16.03 -4.55
CA GLU A 61 7.21 16.66 -5.87
C GLU A 61 6.80 15.64 -6.95
N PHE A 62 6.11 14.54 -6.52
CA PHE A 62 5.59 13.52 -7.44
C PHE A 62 4.59 14.15 -8.42
N PRO A 63 4.60 13.77 -9.70
CA PRO A 63 3.77 14.42 -10.74
C PRO A 63 2.32 13.90 -10.81
N GLY A 64 1.74 13.47 -9.69
CA GLY A 64 0.36 12.97 -9.57
C GLY A 64 -0.16 13.09 -8.14
N TYR A 65 -1.46 13.06 -7.97
CA TYR A 65 -2.10 13.08 -6.65
C TYR A 65 -1.99 11.73 -5.93
N THR A 66 -1.97 10.66 -6.71
CA THR A 66 -1.93 9.26 -6.27
C THR A 66 -0.94 8.49 -7.14
N CYS A 67 -0.47 7.32 -6.66
CA CYS A 67 0.29 6.42 -7.52
C CYS A 67 -0.66 5.42 -8.18
N ILE A 68 -0.56 5.25 -9.51
CA ILE A 68 -1.39 4.30 -10.25
C ILE A 68 -0.49 3.45 -11.14
N SER A 69 -0.32 2.19 -10.75
CA SER A 69 0.57 1.25 -11.42
C SER A 69 -0.25 0.17 -12.15
N VAL A 70 0.14 -0.18 -13.36
CA VAL A 70 -0.63 -1.12 -14.20
C VAL A 70 0.27 -2.23 -14.72
N ASN A 71 -0.09 -3.48 -14.47
CA ASN A 71 0.57 -4.71 -14.93
C ASN A 71 2.06 -4.79 -14.53
N GLU A 72 2.99 -4.47 -15.47
CA GLU A 72 4.43 -4.50 -15.26
C GLU A 72 4.93 -3.45 -14.27
N GLU A 73 4.21 -2.33 -14.13
CA GLU A 73 4.46 -1.33 -13.09
C GLU A 73 3.95 -1.88 -11.76
N VAL A 74 4.80 -1.89 -10.75
CA VAL A 74 4.52 -2.49 -9.45
C VAL A 74 4.13 -1.45 -8.40
N ALA A 75 4.83 -0.31 -8.41
CA ALA A 75 4.62 0.79 -7.47
C ALA A 75 5.06 2.12 -8.10
N HIS A 76 4.59 3.22 -7.55
CA HIS A 76 4.91 4.59 -7.93
C HIS A 76 4.67 4.91 -9.42
N GLY A 77 3.69 4.24 -10.04
CA GLY A 77 3.28 4.54 -11.40
C GLY A 77 2.77 5.98 -11.53
N ILE A 78 3.33 6.73 -12.49
CA ILE A 78 2.92 8.11 -12.75
C ILE A 78 1.61 8.10 -13.52
N PRO A 79 0.53 8.74 -13.01
CA PRO A 79 -0.71 8.88 -13.76
C PRO A 79 -0.52 9.63 -15.08
N GLY A 80 -1.11 9.13 -16.15
CA GLY A 80 -0.92 9.68 -17.48
C GLY A 80 -1.95 9.19 -18.50
N SER A 81 -1.54 9.16 -19.77
CA SER A 81 -2.38 8.74 -20.89
C SER A 81 -2.56 7.23 -21.03
N ARG A 82 -2.02 6.42 -20.11
CA ARG A 82 -2.19 4.96 -20.12
C ARG A 82 -3.65 4.61 -19.92
N ILE A 83 -4.20 3.86 -20.85
CA ILE A 83 -5.59 3.38 -20.81
C ILE A 83 -5.64 2.05 -20.06
N ILE A 84 -6.60 1.92 -19.15
CA ILE A 84 -6.91 0.67 -18.45
C ILE A 84 -7.67 -0.25 -19.42
N ASN A 85 -7.15 -1.46 -19.60
CA ASN A 85 -7.74 -2.46 -20.47
C ASN A 85 -8.40 -3.58 -19.66
N GLU A 86 -9.25 -4.36 -20.34
CA GLU A 86 -9.88 -5.55 -19.78
C GLU A 86 -8.84 -6.54 -19.28
N GLY A 87 -8.95 -6.91 -18.02
CA GLY A 87 -8.05 -7.86 -17.37
C GLY A 87 -6.69 -7.29 -16.92
N ASP A 88 -6.49 -5.95 -16.96
CA ASP A 88 -5.31 -5.35 -16.35
C ASP A 88 -5.31 -5.54 -14.83
N ILE A 89 -4.15 -5.81 -14.23
CA ILE A 89 -3.95 -5.61 -12.80
C ILE A 89 -3.66 -4.13 -12.61
N VAL A 90 -4.47 -3.47 -11.80
CA VAL A 90 -4.31 -2.06 -11.45
C VAL A 90 -4.02 -1.98 -9.96
N ASN A 91 -2.98 -1.28 -9.59
CA ASN A 91 -2.70 -0.87 -8.23
C ASN A 91 -2.98 0.62 -8.11
N ILE A 92 -3.78 1.02 -7.13
CA ILE A 92 -3.99 2.41 -6.73
C ILE A 92 -3.49 2.54 -5.30
N ASP A 93 -2.68 3.56 -5.09
CA ASP A 93 -2.05 3.88 -3.81
C ASP A 93 -2.32 5.35 -3.49
N VAL A 94 -2.94 5.57 -2.33
CA VAL A 94 -3.42 6.87 -1.87
C VAL A 94 -2.74 7.24 -0.56
N SER A 95 -1.80 8.15 -0.65
CA SER A 95 -1.18 8.76 0.52
C SER A 95 -1.54 10.24 0.62
N ALA A 96 -1.95 10.67 1.80
CA ALA A 96 -2.37 12.05 2.00
C ALA A 96 -1.97 12.58 3.38
N LYS A 97 -2.01 13.91 3.51
CA LYS A 97 -1.78 14.60 4.78
C LYS A 97 -2.91 15.57 5.10
N LYS A 98 -3.18 15.72 6.40
CA LYS A 98 -4.09 16.73 6.97
C LYS A 98 -3.65 17.10 8.38
N GLY A 99 -3.61 18.39 8.69
CA GLY A 99 -3.23 18.87 10.02
C GLY A 99 -1.84 18.44 10.50
N GLY A 100 -0.91 18.13 9.57
CA GLY A 100 0.45 17.66 9.88
C GLY A 100 0.52 16.15 10.24
N TYR A 101 -0.52 15.38 9.88
CA TYR A 101 -0.55 13.91 10.00
C TYR A 101 -0.73 13.27 8.62
N PHE A 102 -0.14 12.09 8.47
CA PHE A 102 -0.09 11.33 7.21
C PHE A 102 -0.72 9.95 7.39
N ALA A 103 -1.39 9.48 6.33
CA ALA A 103 -1.81 8.09 6.19
C ALA A 103 -1.54 7.61 4.77
N ASP A 104 -1.43 6.28 4.63
CA ASP A 104 -1.09 5.59 3.41
C ASP A 104 -1.92 4.32 3.27
N THR A 105 -2.39 4.03 2.05
CA THR A 105 -3.18 2.83 1.77
C THR A 105 -3.21 2.52 0.28
N GLY A 106 -3.08 1.25 -0.08
CA GLY A 106 -3.05 0.80 -1.45
C GLY A 106 -3.76 -0.53 -1.67
N LEU A 107 -4.25 -0.73 -2.88
CA LEU A 107 -4.94 -1.96 -3.27
C LEU A 107 -4.69 -2.29 -4.74
N SER A 108 -4.43 -3.57 -5.01
CA SER A 108 -4.39 -4.12 -6.36
C SER A 108 -5.69 -4.86 -6.68
N PHE A 109 -6.23 -4.64 -7.88
CA PHE A 109 -7.43 -5.30 -8.38
C PHE A 109 -7.35 -5.58 -9.89
N ILE A 110 -8.28 -6.37 -10.41
CA ILE A 110 -8.39 -6.62 -11.85
C ILE A 110 -9.47 -5.69 -12.43
N ALA A 111 -9.12 -4.92 -13.45
CA ALA A 111 -10.08 -4.11 -14.19
C ALA A 111 -10.92 -5.01 -15.11
N GLY A 112 -12.24 -5.01 -14.90
CA GLY A 112 -13.15 -5.92 -15.60
C GLY A 112 -12.92 -7.38 -15.20
N THR A 113 -12.69 -8.25 -16.18
CA THR A 113 -12.45 -9.68 -15.97
C THR A 113 -11.14 -10.15 -16.61
N SER A 114 -10.50 -11.14 -16.03
CA SER A 114 -9.29 -11.75 -16.60
C SER A 114 -9.48 -13.24 -16.82
N SER A 115 -9.05 -13.74 -17.98
CA SER A 115 -8.96 -15.18 -18.25
C SER A 115 -7.68 -15.83 -17.69
N ASP A 116 -6.70 -15.03 -17.24
CA ASP A 116 -5.48 -15.52 -16.63
C ASP A 116 -5.66 -15.74 -15.12
N PRO A 117 -5.73 -17.02 -14.66
CA PRO A 117 -5.98 -17.30 -13.25
C PRO A 117 -4.82 -16.89 -12.33
N LEU A 118 -3.62 -16.63 -12.87
CA LEU A 118 -2.48 -16.16 -12.07
C LEU A 118 -2.69 -14.74 -11.56
N LYS A 119 -3.41 -13.91 -12.29
CA LYS A 119 -3.72 -12.53 -11.87
C LYS A 119 -4.60 -12.52 -10.61
N GLN A 120 -5.68 -13.29 -10.62
CA GLN A 120 -6.53 -13.40 -9.43
C GLN A 120 -5.78 -14.06 -8.27
N LYS A 121 -5.03 -15.12 -8.56
CA LYS A 121 -4.25 -15.82 -7.53
C LYS A 121 -3.26 -14.90 -6.82
N VAL A 122 -2.54 -14.05 -7.53
CA VAL A 122 -1.56 -13.15 -6.88
C VAL A 122 -2.25 -12.14 -5.96
N ILE A 123 -3.43 -11.66 -6.32
CA ILE A 123 -4.25 -10.76 -5.50
C ILE A 123 -4.76 -11.50 -4.26
N ASP A 124 -5.38 -12.68 -4.42
CA ASP A 124 -5.90 -13.47 -3.30
C ASP A 124 -4.80 -13.84 -2.29
N VAL A 125 -3.61 -14.19 -2.77
CA VAL A 125 -2.48 -14.51 -1.91
C VAL A 125 -1.90 -13.25 -1.24
N CYS A 126 -1.98 -12.09 -1.88
CA CYS A 126 -1.61 -10.82 -1.28
C CYS A 126 -2.53 -10.49 -0.11
N GLU A 127 -3.84 -10.60 -0.30
CA GLU A 127 -4.86 -10.46 0.75
C GLU A 127 -4.57 -11.40 1.93
N ALA A 128 -4.43 -12.69 1.65
CA ALA A 128 -4.14 -13.69 2.69
C ALA A 128 -2.80 -13.43 3.40
N SER A 129 -1.81 -12.87 2.70
CA SER A 129 -0.52 -12.51 3.28
C SER A 129 -0.65 -11.32 4.23
N PHE A 130 -1.45 -10.33 3.86
CA PHE A 130 -1.76 -9.18 4.71
C PHE A 130 -2.49 -9.63 5.99
N GLU A 131 -3.52 -10.47 5.87
CA GLU A 131 -4.26 -11.01 7.02
C GLU A 131 -3.34 -11.80 8.00
N GLU A 132 -2.39 -12.58 7.48
CA GLU A 132 -1.42 -13.29 8.33
C GLU A 132 -0.40 -12.33 8.97
N ALA A 133 -0.05 -11.24 8.29
CA ALA A 133 0.78 -10.17 8.84
C ALA A 133 0.10 -9.48 10.02
N LEU A 134 -1.18 -9.15 9.92
CA LEU A 134 -1.96 -8.53 10.99
C LEU A 134 -1.88 -9.32 12.30
N LYS A 135 -1.90 -10.65 12.25
CA LYS A 135 -1.79 -11.53 13.43
C LYS A 135 -0.46 -11.40 14.18
N LYS A 136 0.55 -10.77 13.56
CA LYS A 136 1.87 -10.52 14.17
C LYS A 136 2.00 -9.13 14.78
N ILE A 137 1.03 -8.25 14.56
CA ILE A 137 1.09 -6.86 15.00
C ILE A 137 0.59 -6.76 16.44
N LYS A 138 1.55 -6.85 17.38
CA LYS A 138 1.32 -6.70 18.82
C LYS A 138 2.55 -6.03 19.46
N PRO A 139 2.38 -5.24 20.53
CA PRO A 139 3.50 -4.69 21.27
C PRO A 139 4.49 -5.80 21.72
N GLY A 140 5.77 -5.55 21.57
CA GLY A 140 6.84 -6.49 21.90
C GLY A 140 7.16 -7.54 20.84
N THR A 141 6.37 -7.65 19.77
CA THR A 141 6.70 -8.51 18.62
C THR A 141 7.81 -7.85 17.79
N LYS A 142 8.75 -8.63 17.28
CA LYS A 142 9.75 -8.11 16.34
C LYS A 142 9.12 -7.75 15.01
N VAL A 143 9.46 -6.59 14.45
CA VAL A 143 9.02 -6.13 13.11
C VAL A 143 9.24 -7.21 12.05
N SER A 144 10.37 -7.92 12.11
CA SER A 144 10.70 -9.01 11.17
C SER A 144 9.71 -10.19 11.16
N GLN A 145 8.83 -10.33 12.16
CA GLN A 145 7.81 -11.37 12.17
C GLN A 145 6.65 -11.06 11.21
N ILE A 146 6.42 -9.79 10.90
CA ILE A 146 5.46 -9.36 9.87
C ILE A 146 5.89 -9.95 8.52
N GLY A 147 7.08 -9.62 8.06
CA GLY A 147 7.60 -10.15 6.79
C GLY A 147 7.77 -11.67 6.77
N ARG A 148 8.07 -12.29 7.93
CA ARG A 148 8.08 -13.76 8.03
C ARG A 148 6.72 -14.36 7.72
N ALA A 149 5.64 -13.76 8.21
CA ALA A 149 4.28 -14.21 7.98
C ALA A 149 3.90 -14.04 6.49
N VAL A 150 4.16 -12.86 5.92
CA VAL A 150 3.94 -12.56 4.49
C VAL A 150 4.64 -13.58 3.60
N HIS A 151 5.95 -13.74 3.76
CA HIS A 151 6.75 -14.65 2.93
C HIS A 151 6.33 -16.11 3.07
N LYS A 152 5.90 -16.53 4.27
CA LYS A 152 5.39 -17.89 4.49
C LYS A 152 4.16 -18.18 3.63
N VAL A 153 3.18 -17.27 3.62
CA VAL A 153 1.94 -17.42 2.83
C VAL A 153 2.26 -17.45 1.33
N ALA A 154 3.06 -16.51 0.84
CA ALA A 154 3.48 -16.48 -0.55
C ALA A 154 4.10 -17.82 -1.00
N ARG A 155 5.08 -18.34 -0.23
CA ARG A 155 5.75 -19.62 -0.54
C ARG A 155 4.82 -20.83 -0.50
N GLN A 156 3.88 -20.87 0.45
CA GLN A 156 2.90 -21.97 0.54
C GLN A 156 2.00 -22.05 -0.70
N ASN A 157 1.82 -20.91 -1.39
CA ASN A 157 1.04 -20.81 -2.62
C ASN A 157 1.88 -20.89 -3.90
N GLY A 158 3.19 -21.16 -3.80
CA GLY A 158 4.10 -21.22 -4.95
C GLY A 158 4.42 -19.85 -5.55
N LEU A 159 4.23 -18.78 -4.77
CA LEU A 159 4.55 -17.40 -5.11
C LEU A 159 5.75 -16.91 -4.29
N THR A 160 6.21 -15.70 -4.61
CA THR A 160 7.30 -15.04 -3.89
C THR A 160 6.89 -13.63 -3.45
N VAL A 161 7.83 -12.90 -2.87
CA VAL A 161 7.66 -11.51 -2.43
C VAL A 161 8.68 -10.63 -3.14
N ILE A 162 8.32 -9.37 -3.37
CA ILE A 162 9.28 -8.35 -3.76
C ILE A 162 10.10 -7.97 -2.51
N LYS A 163 11.43 -8.00 -2.62
CA LYS A 163 12.34 -7.83 -1.48
C LYS A 163 12.86 -6.41 -1.30
N ASN A 164 12.82 -5.61 -2.33
CA ASN A 164 13.30 -4.23 -2.32
C ASN A 164 12.18 -3.16 -2.33
N LEU A 165 10.93 -3.58 -2.08
CA LEU A 165 9.82 -2.74 -1.64
C LEU A 165 9.42 -3.17 -0.24
N THR A 166 9.11 -2.22 0.62
CA THR A 166 8.94 -2.48 2.06
C THR A 166 7.89 -1.54 2.65
N GLY A 167 7.11 -2.03 3.59
CA GLY A 167 6.37 -1.16 4.48
C GLY A 167 7.27 -0.28 5.34
N HIS A 168 6.69 0.67 6.02
CA HIS A 168 7.41 1.70 6.77
C HIS A 168 6.60 2.23 7.95
N GLY A 169 7.21 3.06 8.78
CA GLY A 169 6.48 3.91 9.72
C GLY A 169 5.82 5.08 8.99
N VAL A 170 4.70 5.54 9.50
CA VAL A 170 3.97 6.69 8.97
C VAL A 170 3.41 7.54 10.12
N GLY A 171 2.97 8.74 9.85
CA GLY A 171 2.21 9.54 10.80
C GLY A 171 2.62 11.00 10.87
N ARG A 172 3.85 11.40 11.18
CA ARG A 172 4.32 12.79 11.12
C ARG A 172 5.04 13.13 9.81
N SER A 173 5.36 12.12 9.05
CA SER A 173 5.80 12.19 7.65
C SER A 173 5.25 10.97 6.94
N LEU A 174 5.27 10.97 5.62
CA LEU A 174 4.86 9.82 4.84
C LEU A 174 5.76 8.61 5.16
N HIS A 175 7.08 8.80 5.16
CA HIS A 175 8.04 7.77 5.59
C HIS A 175 8.69 8.16 6.93
N ASP A 176 8.28 7.48 8.01
CA ASP A 176 8.75 7.63 9.38
C ASP A 176 9.48 6.35 9.86
N ALA A 177 9.83 6.27 11.13
CA ALA A 177 10.38 5.04 11.72
C ALA A 177 9.26 4.07 12.16
N PRO A 178 9.42 2.74 11.94
CA PRO A 178 10.58 2.05 11.36
C PRO A 178 10.73 2.34 9.86
N LYS A 179 11.97 2.46 9.37
CA LYS A 179 12.20 2.79 7.95
C LYS A 179 11.80 1.66 6.99
N HIS A 180 11.92 0.41 7.44
CA HIS A 180 11.64 -0.76 6.61
C HIS A 180 10.91 -1.85 7.39
N ILE A 181 9.78 -2.27 6.85
CA ILE A 181 9.04 -3.46 7.25
C ILE A 181 9.11 -4.42 6.06
N MET A 182 10.12 -5.29 6.08
CA MET A 182 10.41 -6.19 4.95
C MET A 182 9.27 -7.18 4.70
N ASN A 183 9.06 -7.54 3.43
CA ASN A 183 8.14 -8.59 3.01
C ASN A 183 8.67 -10.02 3.25
N TYR A 184 9.82 -10.16 3.90
CA TYR A 184 10.47 -11.43 4.27
C TYR A 184 11.10 -11.35 5.65
N TYR A 185 11.51 -12.51 6.17
CA TYR A 185 12.19 -12.55 7.46
C TYR A 185 13.63 -12.04 7.37
N GLU A 186 13.92 -10.98 8.11
CA GLU A 186 15.25 -10.40 8.26
C GLU A 186 15.82 -10.75 9.65
N PRO A 187 16.75 -11.70 9.76
CA PRO A 187 17.23 -12.18 11.06
C PRO A 187 17.92 -11.09 11.89
N GLY A 188 18.57 -10.15 11.24
CA GLY A 188 19.30 -9.03 11.89
C GLY A 188 18.39 -7.94 12.45
N ASN A 189 17.13 -7.88 12.04
CA ASN A 189 16.19 -6.87 12.52
C ASN A 189 15.64 -7.27 13.89
N SER A 190 16.12 -6.57 14.93
CA SER A 190 15.70 -6.75 16.32
C SER A 190 14.68 -5.72 16.79
N GLU A 191 14.25 -4.81 15.93
CA GLU A 191 13.29 -3.76 16.26
C GLU A 191 11.96 -4.35 16.72
N LEU A 192 11.43 -3.81 17.82
CA LEU A 192 10.18 -4.27 18.40
C LEU A 192 9.04 -3.28 18.09
N LEU A 193 7.89 -3.82 17.77
CA LEU A 193 6.66 -3.07 17.72
C LEU A 193 6.34 -2.51 19.11
N LYS A 194 6.00 -1.24 19.18
CA LYS A 194 5.65 -0.54 20.41
C LYS A 194 4.17 -0.15 20.37
N GLU A 195 3.54 -0.16 21.53
CA GLU A 195 2.18 0.39 21.65
C GLU A 195 2.13 1.84 21.15
N GLY A 196 1.10 2.17 20.39
CA GLY A 196 0.93 3.48 19.74
C GLY A 196 1.79 3.69 18.49
N MET A 197 2.63 2.73 18.10
CA MET A 197 3.41 2.84 16.86
C MET A 197 2.46 2.80 15.65
N VAL A 198 2.70 3.72 14.71
CA VAL A 198 1.92 3.85 13.46
C VAL A 198 2.79 3.38 12.30
N ILE A 199 2.29 2.43 11.53
CA ILE A 199 3.01 1.77 10.44
C ILE A 199 2.12 1.58 9.22
N ALA A 200 2.70 1.67 8.03
CA ALA A 200 2.15 1.19 6.78
C ALA A 200 2.63 -0.24 6.55
N VAL A 201 1.71 -1.17 6.43
CA VAL A 201 1.99 -2.58 6.15
C VAL A 201 1.49 -2.90 4.76
N GLU A 202 2.41 -3.21 3.87
CA GLU A 202 2.18 -3.32 2.42
C GLU A 202 2.90 -4.51 1.80
N PRO A 203 2.40 -5.74 1.96
CA PRO A 203 2.96 -6.88 1.25
C PRO A 203 2.89 -6.68 -0.27
N PHE A 204 4.01 -6.95 -0.94
CA PHE A 204 4.12 -7.07 -2.40
C PHE A 204 4.33 -8.53 -2.77
N ILE A 205 3.29 -9.19 -3.25
CA ILE A 205 3.33 -10.59 -3.66
C ILE A 205 3.53 -10.69 -5.17
N SER A 206 4.48 -11.52 -5.60
CA SER A 206 4.85 -11.68 -6.99
C SER A 206 4.69 -13.12 -7.47
N THR A 207 4.32 -13.27 -8.74
CA THR A 207 4.25 -14.60 -9.37
C THR A 207 5.62 -15.26 -9.49
N LYS A 208 6.71 -14.45 -9.67
CA LYS A 208 8.08 -14.99 -9.84
C LYS A 208 9.18 -14.01 -9.45
N ALA A 209 9.13 -12.73 -9.89
CA ALA A 209 10.15 -11.74 -9.60
C ALA A 209 10.32 -11.54 -8.09
N ALA A 210 11.57 -11.53 -7.61
CA ALA A 210 11.91 -11.24 -6.21
C ALA A 210 12.40 -9.80 -6.01
N PHE A 211 12.60 -9.06 -7.10
CA PHE A 211 13.06 -7.67 -7.09
C PHE A 211 12.39 -6.91 -8.21
N VAL A 212 12.14 -5.64 -7.95
CA VAL A 212 11.80 -4.64 -8.97
C VAL A 212 13.03 -3.83 -9.34
N THR A 213 12.96 -3.15 -10.45
CA THR A 213 13.99 -2.23 -10.95
C THR A 213 13.34 -0.94 -11.36
N ASP A 214 14.13 0.11 -11.52
CA ASP A 214 13.65 1.36 -12.07
C ASP A 214 12.99 1.12 -13.43
N GLY A 215 11.82 1.72 -13.60
CA GLY A 215 11.02 1.65 -14.81
C GLY A 215 11.48 2.64 -15.89
N LYS A 216 10.55 3.04 -16.76
CA LYS A 216 10.82 3.98 -17.87
C LYS A 216 10.93 5.45 -17.43
N ASN A 217 10.64 5.74 -16.19
CA ASN A 217 10.72 7.07 -15.60
C ASN A 217 11.44 6.98 -14.24
N ASP A 218 11.70 8.14 -13.63
CA ASP A 218 12.48 8.23 -12.39
C ASP A 218 11.70 7.77 -11.14
N TRP A 219 10.45 7.33 -11.27
CA TRP A 219 9.56 6.99 -10.15
C TRP A 219 9.10 5.54 -10.15
N ALA A 220 8.55 5.07 -11.26
CA ALA A 220 7.92 3.77 -11.33
C ALA A 220 8.92 2.63 -11.17
N PHE A 221 8.52 1.63 -10.38
CA PHE A 221 9.24 0.35 -10.29
C PHE A 221 8.56 -0.71 -11.14
N GLU A 222 9.35 -1.50 -11.85
CA GLU A 222 8.85 -2.52 -12.79
C GLU A 222 9.49 -3.89 -12.54
N THR A 223 8.76 -4.96 -12.93
CA THR A 223 9.33 -6.31 -13.07
C THR A 223 9.92 -6.49 -14.46
N LYS A 224 11.18 -6.93 -14.55
CA LYS A 224 11.85 -7.17 -15.86
C LYS A 224 11.37 -8.43 -16.59
N ASP A 225 10.81 -9.38 -15.86
CA ASP A 225 10.43 -10.68 -16.39
C ASP A 225 8.93 -10.81 -16.68
N GLY A 226 8.17 -9.71 -16.55
CA GLY A 226 6.72 -9.69 -16.76
C GLY A 226 5.93 -10.39 -15.65
N SER A 227 6.52 -10.59 -14.47
CA SER A 227 5.80 -11.11 -13.30
C SER A 227 4.68 -10.19 -12.91
N TYR A 228 3.51 -10.75 -12.60
CA TYR A 228 2.45 -10.02 -11.95
C TYR A 228 2.80 -9.80 -10.47
N VAL A 229 2.49 -8.60 -9.97
CA VAL A 229 2.64 -8.24 -8.57
C VAL A 229 1.34 -7.63 -8.06
N ALA A 230 0.95 -7.99 -6.85
CA ALA A 230 -0.14 -7.36 -6.14
C ALA A 230 0.35 -6.79 -4.82
N GLN A 231 -0.20 -5.64 -4.43
CA GLN A 231 -0.04 -4.98 -3.15
C GLN A 231 -1.39 -4.88 -2.45
N LYS A 232 -1.38 -4.98 -1.14
CA LYS A 232 -2.45 -4.52 -0.25
C LYS A 232 -1.83 -3.78 0.90
N GLU A 233 -2.37 -2.61 1.21
CA GLU A 233 -1.78 -1.74 2.20
C GLU A 233 -2.81 -1.07 3.09
N HIS A 234 -2.45 -0.94 4.37
CA HIS A 234 -3.15 -0.10 5.32
C HIS A 234 -2.19 0.57 6.30
N THR A 235 -2.54 1.80 6.68
CA THR A 235 -2.00 2.45 7.88
C THR A 235 -2.60 1.83 9.12
N ILE A 236 -1.74 1.39 10.04
CA ILE A 236 -2.10 0.59 11.22
C ILE A 236 -1.49 1.18 12.48
N VAL A 237 -2.29 1.26 13.54
CA VAL A 237 -1.80 1.53 14.90
C VAL A 237 -1.62 0.21 15.65
N VAL A 238 -0.45 0.03 16.25
CA VAL A 238 -0.16 -1.10 17.15
C VAL A 238 -0.82 -0.83 18.49
N THR A 239 -1.85 -1.62 18.86
CA THR A 239 -2.52 -1.51 20.18
C THR A 239 -2.35 -2.77 21.02
N LYS A 240 -2.71 -2.72 22.30
CA LYS A 240 -2.70 -3.89 23.19
C LYS A 240 -3.66 -4.98 22.73
N GLU A 241 -4.78 -4.57 22.18
CA GLU A 241 -5.86 -5.44 21.66
C GLU A 241 -5.49 -6.04 20.30
N GLY A 242 -4.48 -5.50 19.62
CA GLY A 242 -4.02 -5.90 18.29
C GLY A 242 -3.90 -4.72 17.33
N PRO A 243 -3.82 -4.97 16.02
CA PRO A 243 -3.73 -3.92 15.02
C PRO A 243 -5.06 -3.17 14.88
N LYS A 244 -5.00 -1.83 14.86
CA LYS A 244 -6.12 -0.97 14.50
C LYS A 244 -5.86 -0.36 13.12
N LEU A 245 -6.64 -0.78 12.13
CA LEU A 245 -6.53 -0.28 10.75
C LEU A 245 -7.20 1.10 10.68
N LEU A 246 -6.44 2.13 10.35
CA LEU A 246 -6.97 3.51 10.26
C LEU A 246 -7.60 3.80 8.91
N THR A 247 -7.14 3.11 7.87
CA THR A 247 -7.56 3.31 6.46
C THR A 247 -8.62 2.31 6.01
N LEU A 248 -9.08 1.42 6.92
CA LEU A 248 -10.21 0.54 6.64
C LEU A 248 -11.52 1.34 6.72
N VAL A 249 -12.31 1.30 5.66
CA VAL A 249 -13.64 1.90 5.59
C VAL A 249 -14.67 0.77 5.66
N GLU A 250 -15.56 0.85 6.63
CA GLU A 250 -16.72 -0.06 6.73
C GLU A 250 -17.78 0.33 5.68
N ASP A 251 -18.50 -0.66 5.15
CA ASP A 251 -19.59 -0.49 4.18
C ASP A 251 -20.84 0.15 4.77
#